data_42f8c14e849b02480231ec5a1a05e0a6
#
_entry.id   42f8c14e849b02480231ec5a1a05e0a6
#
_cell.length_a   1.000
_cell.length_b   1.000
_cell.length_c   1.000
_cell.angle_alpha   90.00
_cell.angle_beta   90.00
_cell.angle_gamma   90.00
#
_symmetry.space_group_name_H-M   'P 1'
#
loop_
_entity.id
_entity.type
_entity.pdbx_description
1 polymer ?
#
loop_
_entity_poly.entity_id
_entity_poly.type
_entity_poly.pdbx_seq_one_letter_code
_entity_poly.pdbx_strand_id
1 'polypeptide(L)'
;MSVQEAAKFRKAIKIYDKSKAVSESDLKTILATGALAPSSNGLEPVKVIIIKDQKLKEQAALSCFMPGNQQKVKDAPILALLLGTNGDYLTSEEFLTNRLGRIFSGETLKTNVRGMSNYLKSYPSPDMFSDEQTHLVASFMALQAADLKIGSSIMGGITPLQAASLFTEHNIVDPKKWHLSLGMLFGYYMLKEKASLAYELLRMNLLAFFKLN
;
A
#
# COMPACT_ATOMS: atom_id res chain seq x y z
N MET A 1 -0.29 -21.11 5.45
CA MET A 1 -1.25 -21.55 4.39
C MET A 1 -0.55 -21.58 3.03
N SER A 2 -1.07 -22.29 2.02
CA SER A 2 -0.63 -22.06 0.64
C SER A 2 -1.04 -20.63 0.19
N VAL A 3 -0.38 -20.09 -0.83
CA VAL A 3 -0.75 -18.78 -1.40
C VAL A 3 -2.21 -18.76 -1.85
N GLN A 4 -2.70 -19.86 -2.41
CA GLN A 4 -4.09 -19.98 -2.85
C GLN A 4 -5.07 -19.95 -1.67
N GLU A 5 -4.74 -20.61 -0.56
CA GLU A 5 -5.56 -20.59 0.66
C GLU A 5 -5.57 -19.19 1.28
N ALA A 6 -4.42 -18.51 1.36
CA ALA A 6 -4.35 -17.14 1.83
C ALA A 6 -5.18 -16.19 0.95
N ALA A 7 -5.13 -16.34 -0.36
CA ALA A 7 -5.92 -15.55 -1.29
C ALA A 7 -7.43 -15.79 -1.13
N LYS A 8 -7.85 -17.03 -0.87
CA LYS A 8 -9.25 -17.38 -0.58
C LYS A 8 -9.72 -16.83 0.77
N PHE A 9 -8.83 -16.88 1.79
CA PHE A 9 -9.10 -16.38 3.12
C PHE A 9 -9.22 -14.85 3.16
N ARG A 10 -8.39 -14.13 2.38
CA ARG A 10 -8.35 -12.67 2.33
C ARG A 10 -9.70 -12.06 1.95
N LYS A 11 -10.23 -11.22 2.82
CA LYS A 11 -11.47 -10.44 2.61
C LYS A 11 -11.24 -8.99 3.04
N ALA A 12 -12.01 -8.06 2.49
CA ALA A 12 -12.05 -6.69 2.98
C ALA A 12 -12.82 -6.63 4.31
N ILE A 13 -12.08 -6.55 5.41
CA ILE A 13 -12.63 -6.53 6.76
C ILE A 13 -13.05 -5.12 7.13
N LYS A 14 -14.29 -4.99 7.64
CA LYS A 14 -14.88 -3.69 8.03
C LYS A 14 -15.12 -3.58 9.53
N ILE A 15 -15.14 -4.69 10.26
CA ILE A 15 -15.41 -4.77 11.69
C ILE A 15 -14.33 -5.64 12.32
N TYR A 16 -13.63 -5.08 13.31
CA TYR A 16 -12.50 -5.72 13.97
C TYR A 16 -12.87 -6.19 15.38
N ASP A 17 -12.22 -7.26 15.81
CA ASP A 17 -12.27 -7.76 17.18
C ASP A 17 -11.30 -6.94 18.04
N LYS A 18 -11.84 -5.98 18.79
CA LYS A 18 -11.07 -5.09 19.65
C LYS A 18 -10.42 -5.78 20.86
N SER A 19 -10.82 -7.03 21.16
CA SER A 19 -10.22 -7.82 22.26
C SER A 19 -8.89 -8.46 21.87
N LYS A 20 -8.54 -8.48 20.58
CA LYS A 20 -7.33 -9.13 20.06
C LYS A 20 -6.39 -8.12 19.41
N ALA A 21 -5.20 -7.99 19.97
CA ALA A 21 -4.14 -7.17 19.40
C ALA A 21 -3.33 -7.97 18.35
N VAL A 22 -2.95 -7.31 17.26
CA VAL A 22 -1.95 -7.85 16.33
C VAL A 22 -0.57 -7.73 16.99
N SER A 23 0.17 -8.83 17.02
CA SER A 23 1.51 -8.85 17.63
C SER A 23 2.51 -8.03 16.82
N GLU A 24 3.56 -7.53 17.49
CA GLU A 24 4.66 -6.83 16.80
C GLU A 24 5.39 -7.75 15.80
N SER A 25 5.52 -9.04 16.13
CA SER A 25 6.15 -10.02 15.23
C SER A 25 5.32 -10.24 13.97
N ASP A 26 3.99 -10.37 14.11
CA ASP A 26 3.11 -10.53 12.97
C ASP A 26 3.12 -9.29 12.07
N LEU A 27 3.05 -8.10 12.68
CA LEU A 27 3.14 -6.85 11.92
C LEU A 27 4.47 -6.73 11.18
N LYS A 28 5.61 -7.06 11.83
CA LYS A 28 6.92 -7.08 11.17
C LYS A 28 6.95 -8.06 10.00
N THR A 29 6.34 -9.24 10.15
CA THR A 29 6.24 -10.24 9.07
C THR A 29 5.43 -9.70 7.89
N ILE A 30 4.29 -9.04 8.14
CA ILE A 30 3.48 -8.40 7.11
C ILE A 30 4.29 -7.33 6.36
N LEU A 31 4.98 -6.47 7.09
CA LEU A 31 5.80 -5.39 6.50
C LEU A 31 6.98 -5.94 5.71
N ALA A 32 7.68 -6.95 6.24
CA ALA A 32 8.79 -7.60 5.55
C ALA A 32 8.34 -8.24 4.23
N THR A 33 7.17 -8.89 4.22
CA THR A 33 6.60 -9.45 2.99
C THR A 33 6.20 -8.35 2.00
N GLY A 34 5.65 -7.24 2.48
CA GLY A 34 5.38 -6.07 1.64
C GLY A 34 6.65 -5.50 0.99
N ALA A 35 7.76 -5.48 1.72
CA ALA A 35 9.06 -5.02 1.21
C ALA A 35 9.66 -5.94 0.13
N LEU A 36 9.19 -7.18 0.03
CA LEU A 36 9.58 -8.13 -1.03
C LEU A 36 8.74 -7.99 -2.30
N ALA A 37 7.74 -7.11 -2.32
CA ALA A 37 6.96 -6.86 -3.53
C ALA A 37 7.89 -6.34 -4.65
N PRO A 38 7.75 -6.87 -5.87
CA PRO A 38 8.53 -6.35 -6.99
C PRO A 38 8.14 -4.90 -7.28
N SER A 39 9.08 -4.13 -7.78
CA SER A 39 8.80 -2.81 -8.33
C SER A 39 9.42 -2.67 -9.71
N SER A 40 8.77 -1.90 -10.59
CA SER A 40 9.28 -1.64 -11.92
C SER A 40 10.68 -1.00 -11.84
N ASN A 41 11.62 -1.59 -12.57
CA ASN A 41 13.04 -1.18 -12.58
C ASN A 41 13.73 -1.18 -11.20
N GLY A 42 13.18 -1.85 -10.20
CA GLY A 42 13.71 -1.87 -8.84
C GLY A 42 13.75 -0.50 -8.15
N LEU A 43 12.91 0.44 -8.58
CA LEU A 43 12.93 1.81 -8.03
C LEU A 43 12.35 1.91 -6.62
N GLU A 44 11.48 0.99 -6.23
CA GLU A 44 10.86 0.95 -4.89
C GLU A 44 10.32 2.32 -4.42
N PRO A 45 9.46 2.99 -5.21
CA PRO A 45 9.02 4.35 -4.94
C PRO A 45 7.86 4.37 -3.92
N VAL A 46 7.92 3.50 -2.91
CA VAL A 46 6.86 3.29 -1.92
C VAL A 46 7.41 3.44 -0.51
N LYS A 47 6.62 4.04 0.36
CA LYS A 47 6.86 4.11 1.80
C LYS A 47 5.60 3.66 2.56
N VAL A 48 5.76 2.91 3.64
CA VAL A 48 4.66 2.49 4.50
C VAL A 48 4.83 3.12 5.88
N ILE A 49 3.79 3.82 6.34
CA ILE A 49 3.74 4.44 7.67
C ILE A 49 2.70 3.69 8.50
N ILE A 50 3.10 3.21 9.66
CA ILE A 50 2.20 2.50 10.59
C ILE A 50 1.75 3.44 11.69
N ILE A 51 0.45 3.54 11.89
CA ILE A 51 -0.19 4.33 12.94
C ILE A 51 -0.96 3.38 13.86
N LYS A 52 -0.55 3.30 15.13
CA LYS A 52 -1.21 2.55 16.21
C LYS A 52 -1.81 3.46 17.27
N ASP A 53 -1.20 4.63 17.45
CA ASP A 53 -1.71 5.63 18.38
C ASP A 53 -3.13 6.01 18.01
N GLN A 54 -4.05 5.91 18.98
CA GLN A 54 -5.48 6.10 18.72
C GLN A 54 -5.80 7.55 18.34
N LYS A 55 -5.15 8.51 19.00
CA LYS A 55 -5.38 9.94 18.76
C LYS A 55 -4.91 10.35 17.36
N LEU A 56 -3.70 9.93 16.98
CA LEU A 56 -3.17 10.18 15.64
C LEU A 56 -3.99 9.45 14.57
N LYS A 57 -4.49 8.25 14.86
CA LYS A 57 -5.34 7.49 13.95
C LYS A 57 -6.70 8.17 13.72
N GLU A 58 -7.28 8.81 14.75
CA GLU A 58 -8.50 9.61 14.62
C GLU A 58 -8.28 10.86 13.77
N GLN A 59 -7.15 11.55 13.94
CA GLN A 59 -6.77 12.66 13.07
C GLN A 59 -6.55 12.18 11.63
N ALA A 60 -5.82 11.08 11.43
CA ALA A 60 -5.61 10.48 10.11
C ALA A 60 -6.93 10.05 9.46
N ALA A 61 -7.91 9.56 10.24
CA ALA A 61 -9.22 9.22 9.71
C ALA A 61 -9.90 10.43 9.05
N LEU A 62 -9.80 11.60 9.67
CA LEU A 62 -10.43 12.82 9.17
C LEU A 62 -9.65 13.45 8.00
N SER A 63 -8.32 13.43 8.08
CA SER A 63 -7.45 14.12 7.11
C SER A 63 -7.04 13.26 5.92
N CYS A 64 -7.04 11.92 6.05
CA CYS A 64 -6.54 11.04 5.01
C CYS A 64 -7.64 10.27 4.27
N PHE A 65 -8.88 10.25 4.79
CA PHE A 65 -9.91 9.36 4.25
C PHE A 65 -11.24 10.04 4.02
N MET A 66 -11.91 9.61 2.94
CA MET A 66 -13.29 10.00 2.65
C MET A 66 -14.24 9.55 3.79
N PRO A 67 -15.37 10.25 4.02
CA PRO A 67 -16.29 10.00 5.15
C PRO A 67 -16.68 8.53 5.34
N GLY A 68 -16.93 7.80 4.25
CA GLY A 68 -17.32 6.38 4.28
C GLY A 68 -16.24 5.41 4.83
N ASN A 69 -14.99 5.87 4.98
CA ASN A 69 -13.89 5.08 5.50
C ASN A 69 -13.46 5.49 6.92
N GLN A 70 -13.80 6.70 7.37
CA GLN A 70 -13.30 7.28 8.61
C GLN A 70 -13.59 6.41 9.85
N GLN A 71 -14.81 5.90 9.98
CA GLN A 71 -15.17 5.07 11.13
C GLN A 71 -14.39 3.75 11.16
N LYS A 72 -14.16 3.12 9.99
CA LYS A 72 -13.36 1.89 9.89
C LYS A 72 -11.91 2.12 10.32
N VAL A 73 -11.34 3.29 9.96
CA VAL A 73 -9.99 3.69 10.38
C VAL A 73 -9.90 3.86 11.89
N LYS A 74 -10.88 4.55 12.50
CA LYS A 74 -10.95 4.74 13.96
C LYS A 74 -11.06 3.42 14.72
N ASP A 75 -11.82 2.46 14.18
CA ASP A 75 -12.11 1.19 14.83
C ASP A 75 -11.01 0.12 14.64
N ALA A 76 -10.21 0.21 13.59
CA ALA A 76 -9.17 -0.76 13.32
C ALA A 76 -8.00 -0.66 14.31
N PRO A 77 -7.43 -1.79 14.77
CA PRO A 77 -6.25 -1.78 15.63
C PRO A 77 -5.04 -1.08 15.00
N ILE A 78 -4.80 -1.32 13.72
CA ILE A 78 -3.62 -0.81 12.99
C ILE A 78 -4.08 -0.13 11.70
N LEU A 79 -3.58 1.07 11.47
CA LEU A 79 -3.63 1.78 10.20
C LEU A 79 -2.22 1.78 9.57
N ALA A 80 -2.15 1.39 8.30
CA ALA A 80 -0.99 1.62 7.44
C ALA A 80 -1.37 2.64 6.35
N LEU A 81 -0.58 3.70 6.24
CA LEU A 81 -0.62 4.62 5.10
C LEU A 81 0.45 4.20 4.11
N LEU A 82 0.06 3.90 2.89
CA LEU A 82 0.97 3.59 1.80
C LEU A 82 1.13 4.84 0.95
N LEU A 83 2.37 5.29 0.85
CA LEU A 83 2.74 6.53 0.18
C LEU A 83 3.46 6.21 -1.12
N GLY A 84 3.05 6.86 -2.20
CA GLY A 84 3.80 6.92 -3.45
C GLY A 84 4.76 8.10 -3.44
N THR A 85 5.85 7.98 -4.19
CA THR A 85 6.77 9.09 -4.44
C THR A 85 6.13 10.09 -5.39
N ASN A 86 6.12 11.39 -5.05
CA ASN A 86 5.65 12.45 -5.94
C ASN A 86 6.46 12.49 -7.23
N GLY A 87 5.80 12.73 -8.35
CA GLY A 87 6.37 12.65 -9.68
C GLY A 87 7.62 13.52 -9.89
N ASP A 88 7.62 14.75 -9.36
CA ASP A 88 8.78 15.64 -9.44
C ASP A 88 9.99 15.05 -8.70
N TYR A 89 9.78 14.48 -7.52
CA TYR A 89 10.85 13.83 -6.77
C TYR A 89 11.23 12.48 -7.39
N LEU A 90 10.26 11.70 -7.86
CA LEU A 90 10.49 10.42 -8.54
C LEU A 90 11.42 10.57 -9.77
N THR A 91 11.22 11.64 -10.54
CA THR A 91 11.99 11.91 -11.77
C THR A 91 13.28 12.68 -11.52
N SER A 92 13.54 13.08 -10.26
CA SER A 92 14.73 13.86 -9.89
C SER A 92 16.01 13.02 -9.95
N GLU A 93 17.12 13.72 -10.20
CA GLU A 93 18.45 13.12 -10.15
C GLU A 93 18.77 12.57 -8.75
N GLU A 94 18.33 13.26 -7.68
CA GLU A 94 18.52 12.83 -6.30
C GLU A 94 17.93 11.42 -6.06
N PHE A 95 16.65 11.25 -6.39
CA PHE A 95 15.96 9.97 -6.19
C PHE A 95 16.56 8.86 -7.04
N LEU A 96 16.72 9.13 -8.34
CA LEU A 96 17.18 8.12 -9.29
C LEU A 96 18.64 7.70 -9.05
N THR A 97 19.52 8.64 -8.70
CA THR A 97 20.91 8.33 -8.33
C THR A 97 20.95 7.46 -7.07
N ASN A 98 20.14 7.77 -6.06
CA ASN A 98 20.04 6.94 -4.85
C ASN A 98 19.58 5.51 -5.15
N ARG A 99 18.61 5.34 -6.04
CA ARG A 99 18.05 4.01 -6.35
C ARG A 99 18.94 3.22 -7.31
N LEU A 100 19.33 3.81 -8.42
CA LEU A 100 20.12 3.15 -9.46
C LEU A 100 21.61 2.99 -9.07
N GLY A 101 22.10 3.84 -8.17
CA GLY A 101 23.46 3.75 -7.62
C GLY A 101 23.73 2.48 -6.80
N ARG A 102 22.69 1.73 -6.45
CA ARG A 102 22.81 0.38 -5.85
C ARG A 102 23.32 -0.66 -6.86
N ILE A 103 23.15 -0.39 -8.16
CA ILE A 103 23.45 -1.34 -9.24
C ILE A 103 24.51 -0.79 -10.17
N PHE A 104 24.47 0.50 -10.47
CA PHE A 104 25.33 1.16 -11.46
C PHE A 104 26.26 2.19 -10.81
N SER A 105 27.37 2.50 -11.47
CA SER A 105 28.33 3.53 -11.04
C SER A 105 28.89 4.31 -12.24
N GLY A 106 29.57 5.43 -11.98
CA GLY A 106 30.27 6.25 -12.98
C GLY A 106 29.36 6.75 -14.11
N GLU A 107 29.84 6.71 -15.35
CA GLU A 107 29.09 7.18 -16.52
C GLU A 107 27.86 6.30 -16.82
N THR A 108 27.91 5.00 -16.51
CA THR A 108 26.76 4.09 -16.64
C THR A 108 25.60 4.53 -15.75
N LEU A 109 25.89 4.93 -14.51
CA LEU A 109 24.85 5.46 -13.60
C LEU A 109 24.22 6.73 -14.19
N LYS A 110 25.02 7.70 -14.64
CA LYS A 110 24.51 8.96 -15.21
C LYS A 110 23.60 8.71 -16.41
N THR A 111 24.02 7.80 -17.29
CA THR A 111 23.23 7.42 -18.48
C THR A 111 21.91 6.79 -18.09
N ASN A 112 21.91 5.85 -17.11
CA ASN A 112 20.69 5.20 -16.65
C ASN A 112 19.77 6.18 -15.90
N VAL A 113 20.29 7.10 -15.09
CA VAL A 113 19.51 8.14 -14.42
C VAL A 113 18.76 9.01 -15.44
N ARG A 114 19.47 9.49 -16.47
CA ARG A 114 18.86 10.29 -17.55
C ARG A 114 17.80 9.50 -18.31
N GLY A 115 18.11 8.28 -18.71
CA GLY A 115 17.16 7.40 -19.43
C GLY A 115 15.92 7.12 -18.60
N MET A 116 16.08 6.81 -17.31
CA MET A 116 14.98 6.54 -16.40
C MET A 116 14.12 7.79 -16.15
N SER A 117 14.73 8.95 -15.95
CA SER A 117 13.99 10.22 -15.81
C SER A 117 13.11 10.48 -17.04
N ASN A 118 13.65 10.30 -18.25
CA ASN A 118 12.90 10.48 -19.49
C ASN A 118 11.74 9.46 -19.61
N TYR A 119 11.99 8.19 -19.26
CA TYR A 119 10.97 7.16 -19.26
C TYR A 119 9.83 7.50 -18.31
N LEU A 120 10.13 7.88 -17.07
CA LEU A 120 9.12 8.24 -16.09
C LEU A 120 8.31 9.48 -16.50
N LYS A 121 8.96 10.47 -17.12
CA LYS A 121 8.29 11.67 -17.67
C LYS A 121 7.41 11.36 -18.87
N SER A 122 7.56 10.21 -19.50
CA SER A 122 6.67 9.77 -20.60
C SER A 122 5.36 9.15 -20.11
N TYR A 123 5.23 8.85 -18.81
CA TYR A 123 3.96 8.44 -18.21
C TYR A 123 2.93 9.58 -18.27
N PRO A 124 1.62 9.28 -18.38
CA PRO A 124 0.56 10.30 -18.31
C PRO A 124 0.66 11.15 -17.03
N SER A 125 1.08 10.54 -15.93
CA SER A 125 1.48 11.18 -14.69
C SER A 125 2.56 10.32 -14.02
N PRO A 126 3.74 10.86 -13.67
CA PRO A 126 4.73 10.13 -12.91
C PRO A 126 4.24 9.64 -11.54
N ASP A 127 3.26 10.33 -10.92
CA ASP A 127 2.62 9.88 -9.68
C ASP A 127 1.93 8.53 -9.87
N MET A 128 1.27 8.29 -11.02
CA MET A 128 0.61 7.02 -11.34
C MET A 128 1.60 5.85 -11.30
N PHE A 129 2.83 6.05 -11.78
CA PHE A 129 3.86 5.01 -11.71
C PHE A 129 4.10 4.56 -10.25
N SER A 130 4.23 5.50 -9.32
CA SER A 130 4.43 5.16 -7.91
C SER A 130 3.18 4.56 -7.27
N ASP A 131 1.99 5.03 -7.65
CA ASP A 131 0.71 4.48 -7.17
C ASP A 131 0.52 3.02 -7.57
N GLU A 132 0.88 2.65 -8.80
CA GLU A 132 0.86 1.25 -9.25
C GLU A 132 1.75 0.36 -8.36
N GLN A 133 2.93 0.85 -7.96
CA GLN A 133 3.82 0.10 -7.08
C GLN A 133 3.24 -0.03 -5.65
N THR A 134 2.49 0.96 -5.16
CA THR A 134 1.84 0.82 -3.84
C THR A 134 0.80 -0.29 -3.81
N HIS A 135 0.10 -0.55 -4.93
CA HIS A 135 -0.85 -1.66 -5.04
C HIS A 135 -0.17 -3.03 -4.97
N LEU A 136 1.04 -3.15 -5.54
CA LEU A 136 1.84 -4.38 -5.41
C LEU A 136 2.22 -4.64 -3.95
N VAL A 137 2.77 -3.64 -3.27
CA VAL A 137 3.11 -3.72 -1.84
C VAL A 137 1.88 -4.08 -1.00
N ALA A 138 0.74 -3.39 -1.22
CA ALA A 138 -0.50 -3.66 -0.52
C ALA A 138 -1.00 -5.10 -0.72
N SER A 139 -0.84 -5.64 -1.93
CA SER A 139 -1.24 -7.01 -2.26
C SER A 139 -0.41 -8.05 -1.51
N PHE A 140 0.92 -7.87 -1.46
CA PHE A 140 1.82 -8.73 -0.70
C PHE A 140 1.52 -8.68 0.80
N MET A 141 1.34 -7.48 1.35
CA MET A 141 0.96 -7.31 2.76
C MET A 141 -0.38 -7.97 3.08
N ALA A 142 -1.37 -7.85 2.19
CA ALA A 142 -2.70 -8.43 2.39
C ALA A 142 -2.68 -9.98 2.36
N LEU A 143 -1.86 -10.57 1.49
CA LEU A 143 -1.68 -12.03 1.43
C LEU A 143 -0.97 -12.55 2.68
N GLN A 144 0.07 -11.86 3.14
CA GLN A 144 0.77 -12.26 4.36
C GLN A 144 -0.12 -12.11 5.61
N ALA A 145 -0.90 -11.03 5.70
CA ALA A 145 -1.87 -10.88 6.78
C ALA A 145 -2.87 -12.04 6.79
N ALA A 146 -3.36 -12.44 5.61
CA ALA A 146 -4.27 -13.56 5.47
C ALA A 146 -3.62 -14.90 5.90
N ASP A 147 -2.36 -15.13 5.55
CA ASP A 147 -1.60 -16.32 5.99
C ASP A 147 -1.49 -16.41 7.52
N LEU A 148 -1.33 -15.26 8.18
CA LEU A 148 -1.35 -15.12 9.64
C LEU A 148 -2.77 -15.08 10.25
N LYS A 149 -3.83 -15.27 9.45
CA LYS A 149 -5.24 -15.16 9.85
C LYS A 149 -5.63 -13.78 10.40
N ILE A 150 -4.91 -12.75 9.99
CA ILE A 150 -5.19 -11.36 10.29
C ILE A 150 -6.03 -10.76 9.15
N GLY A 151 -7.13 -10.13 9.51
CA GLY A 151 -7.98 -9.42 8.57
C GLY A 151 -7.32 -8.15 8.05
N SER A 152 -7.55 -7.83 6.79
CA SER A 152 -7.09 -6.59 6.19
C SER A 152 -8.16 -5.90 5.35
N SER A 153 -8.01 -4.60 5.13
CA SER A 153 -8.83 -3.84 4.19
C SER A 153 -7.95 -2.82 3.46
N ILE A 154 -7.92 -2.89 2.13
CA ILE A 154 -7.25 -1.89 1.28
C ILE A 154 -8.29 -0.83 0.92
N MET A 155 -7.92 0.44 1.05
CA MET A 155 -8.83 1.58 0.86
C MET A 155 -8.22 2.61 -0.08
N GLY A 156 -8.89 2.81 -1.23
CA GLY A 156 -8.58 3.89 -2.19
C GLY A 156 -9.42 5.15 -2.00
N GLY A 157 -10.41 5.13 -1.10
CA GLY A 157 -11.19 6.34 -0.75
C GLY A 157 -10.40 7.24 0.20
N ILE A 158 -9.45 7.97 -0.34
CA ILE A 158 -8.46 8.81 0.35
C ILE A 158 -8.60 10.28 -0.05
N THR A 159 -7.95 11.16 0.72
CA THR A 159 -7.89 12.61 0.55
C THR A 159 -6.43 13.10 0.57
N PRO A 160 -5.66 12.92 -0.52
CA PRO A 160 -4.21 13.16 -0.52
C PRO A 160 -3.79 14.59 -0.15
N LEU A 161 -4.57 15.61 -0.57
CA LEU A 161 -4.27 17.01 -0.27
C LEU A 161 -4.40 17.32 1.23
N GLN A 162 -5.45 16.80 1.88
CA GLN A 162 -5.64 16.95 3.33
C GLN A 162 -4.62 16.12 4.12
N ALA A 163 -4.21 14.95 3.59
CA ALA A 163 -3.17 14.13 4.20
C ALA A 163 -1.82 14.86 4.26
N ALA A 164 -1.48 15.68 3.26
CA ALA A 164 -0.25 16.47 3.25
C ALA A 164 -0.15 17.44 4.45
N SER A 165 -1.26 18.00 4.90
CA SER A 165 -1.31 18.85 6.10
C SER A 165 -0.99 18.05 7.37
N LEU A 166 -1.58 16.86 7.52
CA LEU A 166 -1.28 15.94 8.63
C LEU A 166 0.20 15.54 8.64
N PHE A 167 0.77 15.25 7.46
CA PHE A 167 2.17 14.85 7.33
C PHE A 167 3.12 15.96 7.78
N THR A 168 2.80 17.20 7.45
CA THR A 168 3.58 18.38 7.88
C THR A 168 3.45 18.61 9.39
N GLU A 169 2.21 18.62 9.91
CA GLU A 169 1.90 18.89 11.31
C GLU A 169 2.61 17.92 12.26
N HIS A 170 2.62 16.63 11.90
CA HIS A 170 3.22 15.58 12.71
C HIS A 170 4.63 15.16 12.26
N ASN A 171 5.23 15.88 11.31
CA ASN A 171 6.54 15.56 10.74
C ASN A 171 6.68 14.07 10.33
N ILE A 172 5.63 13.52 9.69
CA ILE A 172 5.58 12.11 9.29
C ILE A 172 6.48 11.85 8.08
N VAL A 173 6.30 12.65 7.02
CA VAL A 173 7.12 12.66 5.80
C VAL A 173 7.07 14.05 5.18
N ASP A 174 8.04 14.34 4.29
CA ASP A 174 8.00 15.54 3.45
C ASP A 174 6.90 15.40 2.37
N PRO A 175 5.82 16.19 2.41
CA PRO A 175 4.73 16.11 1.44
C PRO A 175 5.12 16.58 0.04
N LYS A 176 6.29 17.22 -0.14
CA LYS A 176 6.86 17.52 -1.46
C LYS A 176 7.47 16.27 -2.11
N LYS A 177 7.84 15.27 -1.33
CA LYS A 177 8.46 14.02 -1.80
C LYS A 177 7.50 12.84 -1.83
N TRP A 178 6.45 12.85 -0.99
CA TRP A 178 5.55 11.72 -0.78
C TRP A 178 4.09 12.15 -0.72
N HIS A 179 3.22 11.41 -1.41
CA HIS A 179 1.77 11.57 -1.33
C HIS A 179 1.09 10.30 -0.82
N LEU A 180 -0.10 10.47 -0.26
CA LEU A 180 -0.93 9.33 0.14
C LEU A 180 -1.51 8.66 -1.12
N SER A 181 -1.22 7.38 -1.30
CA SER A 181 -1.70 6.56 -2.41
C SER A 181 -2.81 5.60 -1.97
N LEU A 182 -2.62 4.92 -0.83
CA LEU A 182 -3.58 3.96 -0.28
C LEU A 182 -3.60 4.00 1.24
N GLY A 183 -4.71 3.58 1.83
CA GLY A 183 -4.77 3.16 3.22
C GLY A 183 -4.96 1.65 3.35
N MET A 184 -4.38 1.04 4.37
CA MET A 184 -4.66 -0.33 4.76
C MET A 184 -4.96 -0.44 6.25
N LEU A 185 -5.87 -1.31 6.60
CA LEU A 185 -6.22 -1.64 7.98
C LEU A 185 -5.86 -3.08 8.27
N PHE A 186 -5.40 -3.36 9.50
CA PHE A 186 -5.13 -4.71 9.97
C PHE A 186 -5.72 -4.94 11.36
N GLY A 187 -6.22 -6.15 11.59
CA GLY A 187 -6.73 -6.59 12.89
C GLY A 187 -7.42 -7.94 12.81
N TYR A 188 -7.60 -8.59 13.95
CA TYR A 188 -8.43 -9.78 14.02
C TYR A 188 -9.91 -9.41 13.86
N TYR A 189 -10.73 -10.37 13.45
CA TYR A 189 -12.16 -10.17 13.22
C TYR A 189 -12.95 -11.43 13.55
N MET A 190 -14.21 -11.28 13.85
CA MET A 190 -15.11 -12.39 14.03
C MET A 190 -15.71 -12.82 12.69
N LEU A 191 -15.56 -14.09 12.33
CA LEU A 191 -16.21 -14.66 11.16
C LEU A 191 -17.72 -14.65 11.39
N LYS A 192 -18.45 -13.72 10.80
CA LYS A 192 -19.89 -13.88 10.60
C LYS A 192 -20.08 -14.82 9.40
N GLU A 193 -20.74 -15.95 9.61
CA GLU A 193 -20.86 -17.09 8.69
C GLU A 193 -21.53 -16.81 7.33
N LYS A 194 -21.82 -15.59 6.96
CA LYS A 194 -22.48 -15.26 5.68
C LYS A 194 -21.65 -14.29 4.83
N ALA A 195 -20.48 -14.74 4.35
CA ALA A 195 -19.85 -14.10 3.22
C ALA A 195 -20.13 -14.92 1.96
N SER A 196 -21.12 -14.50 1.27
CA SER A 196 -21.94 -15.05 0.24
C SER A 196 -21.22 -15.72 -0.95
N LEU A 197 -21.83 -16.81 -1.43
CA LEU A 197 -21.70 -17.42 -2.76
C LEU A 197 -21.60 -16.41 -3.92
N ALA A 198 -22.21 -15.24 -3.80
CA ALA A 198 -22.16 -14.14 -4.78
C ALA A 198 -20.75 -13.59 -5.02
N TYR A 199 -19.87 -13.64 -4.00
CA TYR A 199 -18.47 -13.17 -4.17
C TYR A 199 -17.60 -14.17 -4.93
N GLU A 200 -17.89 -15.46 -4.86
CA GLU A 200 -17.18 -16.49 -5.63
C GLU A 200 -17.57 -16.48 -7.10
N LEU A 201 -18.84 -16.28 -7.40
CA LEU A 201 -19.35 -16.21 -8.77
C LEU A 201 -18.82 -14.97 -9.54
N LEU A 202 -18.68 -13.81 -8.87
CA LEU A 202 -18.07 -12.60 -9.46
C LEU A 202 -16.57 -12.78 -9.76
N ARG A 203 -15.85 -13.60 -9.00
CA ARG A 203 -14.43 -13.90 -9.25
C ARG A 203 -14.21 -14.82 -10.45
N MET A 204 -15.12 -15.73 -10.74
CA MET A 204 -15.00 -16.64 -11.89
C MET A 204 -15.11 -15.92 -13.23
N ASN A 205 -15.81 -14.78 -13.29
CA ASN A 205 -15.94 -13.97 -14.52
C ASN A 205 -14.68 -13.16 -14.89
N LEU A 206 -13.65 -13.10 -14.02
CA LEU A 206 -12.39 -12.41 -14.29
C LEU A 206 -11.37 -13.26 -15.08
N LEU A 207 -11.62 -14.57 -15.24
CA LEU A 207 -10.74 -15.48 -15.95
C LEU A 207 -11.35 -15.82 -17.30
N ALA A 208 -11.14 -14.96 -18.29
CA ALA A 208 -11.35 -15.34 -19.70
C ALA A 208 -10.15 -16.16 -20.17
N PHE A 209 -10.35 -17.47 -20.33
CA PHE A 209 -9.35 -18.31 -20.98
C PHE A 209 -9.50 -18.17 -22.49
N PHE A 210 -8.58 -17.46 -23.14
CA PHE A 210 -8.45 -17.54 -24.59
C PHE A 210 -7.69 -18.82 -24.93
N LYS A 211 -8.38 -19.82 -25.48
CA LYS A 211 -7.71 -20.88 -26.25
C LYS A 211 -7.30 -20.24 -27.59
N LEU A 212 -6.04 -19.95 -27.75
CA LEU A 212 -5.45 -19.73 -29.05
C LEU A 212 -5.26 -21.12 -29.65
N ASN A 213 -6.02 -21.44 -30.71
CA ASN A 213 -5.81 -22.62 -31.56
C ASN A 213 -4.60 -22.41 -32.46
#